data_55ec1a6cd88fbacb54fd9a9aa7701fb5
#
_entry.id   55ec1a6cd88fbacb54fd9a9aa7701fb5
#
_cell.length_a   1.000
_cell.length_b   1.000
_cell.length_c   1.000
_cell.angle_alpha   90.00
_cell.angle_beta   90.00
_cell.angle_gamma   90.00
#
_symmetry.space_group_name_H-M   'P 1'
#
loop_
_entity.id
_entity.type
_entity.pdbx_description
1 polymer ?
#
loop_
_entity_poly.entity_id
_entity_poly.type
_entity_poly.pdbx_seq_one_letter_code
_entity_poly.pdbx_strand_id
1 'polypeptide(L)'
;IKNNKIPNAYIFLGIRGSGKTSLARIVAKALNCENGVENLCTKDFCENCQSIIDGNNIDILEIDAASKTSVDDVRELIEFSRYKPTSAKYKIFICDEVHMFSKSAFAALLKTLEEPPTYLKFIFASTDVKKIPVTIISRCQRYDLSRVNSEELFDYLVKIKDLENGKISDDAIKLIVKLSEGSVRDSLSLLDRAMLVENDGKELDLQTAQKIFGYFEKNLIIDLIGQIIEGSENN
;
A
#
# COMPACT_ATOMS: atom_id res chain seq x y z
N ILE A 1 2.98 21.12 -3.40
CA ILE A 1 4.40 21.17 -3.78
C ILE A 1 4.69 22.37 -4.69
N LYS A 2 3.81 22.72 -5.65
CA LYS A 2 4.00 23.86 -6.58
C LYS A 2 4.21 25.23 -5.91
N ASN A 3 3.83 25.43 -4.64
CA ASN A 3 3.91 26.72 -3.94
C ASN A 3 5.07 26.83 -2.94
N ASN A 4 6.12 26.04 -3.07
CA ASN A 4 7.29 26.00 -2.17
C ASN A 4 6.97 25.72 -0.68
N LYS A 5 5.75 25.30 -0.36
CA LYS A 5 5.34 24.87 0.99
C LYS A 5 5.25 23.35 1.03
N ILE A 6 6.39 22.73 1.28
CA ILE A 6 6.46 21.26 1.46
C ILE A 6 6.18 20.96 2.93
N PRO A 7 5.10 20.23 3.27
CA PRO A 7 4.82 19.81 4.63
C PRO A 7 5.98 19.00 5.23
N ASN A 8 6.13 19.06 6.54
CA ASN A 8 7.15 18.27 7.23
C ASN A 8 6.68 16.83 7.50
N ALA A 9 5.37 16.62 7.57
CA ALA A 9 4.79 15.31 7.76
C ALA A 9 3.56 15.10 6.86
N TYR A 10 3.47 13.92 6.26
CA TYR A 10 2.36 13.42 5.46
C TYR A 10 1.75 12.22 6.16
N ILE A 11 0.44 12.03 6.01
CA ILE A 11 -0.22 10.80 6.43
C ILE A 11 -1.14 10.29 5.33
N PHE A 12 -0.88 9.07 4.87
CA PHE A 12 -1.69 8.36 3.89
C PHE A 12 -2.58 7.35 4.59
N LEU A 13 -3.88 7.50 4.45
CA LEU A 13 -4.89 6.64 5.05
C LEU A 13 -5.65 5.90 3.96
N GLY A 14 -5.97 4.64 4.20
CA GLY A 14 -6.75 3.84 3.24
C GLY A 14 -6.71 2.36 3.58
N ILE A 15 -7.51 1.57 2.90
CA ILE A 15 -7.55 0.12 3.09
C ILE A 15 -6.19 -0.53 2.78
N ARG A 16 -6.00 -1.76 3.26
CA ARG A 16 -4.84 -2.57 2.88
C ARG A 16 -4.80 -2.75 1.35
N GLY A 17 -3.61 -2.67 0.76
CA GLY A 17 -3.44 -2.86 -0.68
C GLY A 17 -3.88 -1.68 -1.57
N SER A 18 -4.25 -0.51 -1.00
CA SER A 18 -4.58 0.69 -1.76
C SER A 18 -3.39 1.49 -2.29
N GLY A 19 -2.16 1.00 -2.11
CA GLY A 19 -0.95 1.64 -2.63
C GLY A 19 -0.34 2.72 -1.73
N LYS A 20 -0.69 2.80 -0.44
CA LYS A 20 -0.14 3.79 0.52
C LYS A 20 1.39 3.84 0.53
N THR A 21 2.04 2.70 0.72
CA THR A 21 3.49 2.57 0.78
C THR A 21 4.14 2.88 -0.56
N SER A 22 3.52 2.45 -1.67
CA SER A 22 3.98 2.79 -3.03
C SER A 22 3.91 4.30 -3.28
N LEU A 23 2.81 4.95 -2.87
CA LEU A 23 2.67 6.40 -2.95
C LEU A 23 3.71 7.13 -2.07
N ALA A 24 3.97 6.61 -0.87
CA ALA A 24 5.01 7.14 0.02
C ALA A 24 6.40 7.13 -0.65
N ARG A 25 6.77 6.04 -1.30
CA ARG A 25 8.03 5.93 -2.07
C ARG A 25 8.06 6.87 -3.27
N ILE A 26 6.94 7.02 -4.00
CA ILE A 26 6.83 7.97 -5.12
C ILE A 26 7.02 9.42 -4.63
N VAL A 27 6.40 9.79 -3.50
CA VAL A 27 6.57 11.12 -2.90
C VAL A 27 8.00 11.33 -2.43
N ALA A 28 8.62 10.33 -1.79
CA ALA A 28 10.02 10.39 -1.38
C ALA A 28 10.96 10.59 -2.58
N LYS A 29 10.73 9.84 -3.67
CA LYS A 29 11.44 10.02 -4.94
C LYS A 29 11.24 11.43 -5.51
N ALA A 30 10.00 11.93 -5.53
CA ALA A 30 9.71 13.26 -6.05
C ALA A 30 10.39 14.37 -5.27
N LEU A 31 10.47 14.26 -3.94
CA LEU A 31 11.12 15.25 -3.07
C LEU A 31 12.64 15.26 -3.22
N ASN A 32 13.25 14.11 -3.54
CA ASN A 32 14.69 13.93 -3.64
C ASN A 32 15.21 13.81 -5.08
N CYS A 33 14.35 13.97 -6.09
CA CYS A 33 14.77 13.97 -7.48
C CYS A 33 15.63 15.20 -7.79
N GLU A 34 16.79 14.99 -8.40
CA GLU A 34 17.73 16.06 -8.78
C GLU A 34 17.12 17.03 -9.80
N ASN A 35 16.27 16.52 -10.70
CA ASN A 35 15.57 17.32 -11.70
C ASN A 35 14.36 18.08 -11.13
N GLY A 36 14.10 17.93 -9.83
CA GLY A 36 12.98 18.55 -9.13
C GLY A 36 11.63 17.88 -9.40
N VAL A 37 10.62 18.33 -8.66
CA VAL A 37 9.27 17.72 -8.66
C VAL A 37 8.55 17.93 -9.99
N GLU A 38 8.84 18.99 -10.73
CA GLU A 38 8.19 19.31 -12.00
C GLU A 38 8.72 18.47 -13.17
N ASN A 39 10.00 18.05 -13.08
CA ASN A 39 10.69 17.26 -14.11
C ASN A 39 11.13 15.91 -13.57
N LEU A 40 10.19 15.20 -12.91
CA LEU A 40 10.48 13.91 -12.28
C LEU A 40 10.99 12.89 -13.30
N CYS A 41 12.09 12.21 -12.96
CA CYS A 41 12.64 11.14 -13.79
C CYS A 41 11.61 10.00 -13.97
N THR A 42 11.28 9.68 -15.24
CA THR A 42 10.34 8.62 -15.59
C THR A 42 10.98 7.44 -16.30
N LYS A 43 12.09 7.66 -17.03
CA LYS A 43 12.83 6.62 -17.77
C LYS A 43 14.32 6.67 -17.41
N ASP A 44 14.96 7.84 -17.56
CA ASP A 44 16.37 8.00 -17.20
C ASP A 44 16.47 8.50 -15.77
N PHE A 45 16.71 7.59 -14.83
CA PHE A 45 16.71 7.91 -13.41
C PHE A 45 18.04 8.57 -13.01
N CYS A 46 17.97 9.69 -12.29
CA CYS A 46 19.13 10.26 -11.61
C CYS A 46 19.56 9.30 -10.47
N GLU A 47 20.77 9.47 -9.95
CA GLU A 47 21.36 8.59 -8.95
C GLU A 47 20.47 8.43 -7.71
N ASN A 48 19.90 9.53 -7.20
CA ASN A 48 18.96 9.49 -6.08
C ASN A 48 17.67 8.72 -6.43
N CYS A 49 17.10 8.93 -7.62
CA CYS A 49 15.89 8.21 -8.02
C CYS A 49 16.14 6.72 -8.17
N GLN A 50 17.31 6.33 -8.71
CA GLN A 50 17.68 4.91 -8.86
C GLN A 50 17.86 4.25 -7.49
N SER A 51 18.66 4.85 -6.60
CA SER A 51 18.89 4.31 -5.26
C SER A 51 17.60 4.19 -4.42
N ILE A 52 16.63 5.08 -4.63
CA ILE A 52 15.31 4.99 -3.98
C ILE A 52 14.50 3.81 -4.52
N ILE A 53 14.51 3.59 -5.83
CA ILE A 53 13.81 2.46 -6.47
C ILE A 53 14.43 1.14 -5.99
N ASP A 54 15.75 1.07 -5.91
CA ASP A 54 16.50 -0.11 -5.47
C ASP A 54 16.41 -0.35 -3.94
N GLY A 55 15.83 0.60 -3.19
CA GLY A 55 15.63 0.49 -1.74
C GLY A 55 16.90 0.62 -0.88
N ASN A 56 17.99 1.18 -1.45
CA ASN A 56 19.30 1.33 -0.79
C ASN A 56 19.73 2.79 -0.57
N ASN A 57 18.82 3.74 -0.66
CA ASN A 57 19.11 5.13 -0.37
C ASN A 57 19.26 5.36 1.15
N ILE A 58 20.44 5.85 1.58
CA ILE A 58 20.79 6.06 2.99
C ILE A 58 19.90 7.12 3.66
N ASP A 59 19.42 8.10 2.89
CA ASP A 59 18.62 9.21 3.40
C ASP A 59 17.11 8.91 3.43
N ILE A 60 16.70 7.72 2.95
CA ILE A 60 15.31 7.27 3.02
C ILE A 60 15.25 6.00 3.85
N LEU A 61 14.67 6.12 5.04
CA LEU A 61 14.47 5.00 5.94
C LEU A 61 13.01 4.55 5.94
N GLU A 62 12.78 3.34 5.50
CA GLU A 62 11.46 2.72 5.52
C GLU A 62 11.36 1.74 6.71
N ILE A 63 10.31 1.90 7.51
CA ILE A 63 10.06 1.13 8.72
C ILE A 63 8.62 0.62 8.67
N ASP A 64 8.49 -0.67 8.90
CA ASP A 64 7.20 -1.29 9.17
C ASP A 64 6.95 -1.29 10.68
N ALA A 65 5.96 -0.49 11.09
CA ALA A 65 5.58 -0.40 12.50
C ALA A 65 4.95 -1.70 13.05
N ALA A 66 4.59 -2.66 12.20
CA ALA A 66 4.16 -3.97 12.65
C ALA A 66 5.33 -4.80 13.21
N SER A 67 6.53 -4.60 12.71
CA SER A 67 7.76 -5.28 13.16
C SER A 67 8.56 -4.47 14.19
N LYS A 68 8.44 -3.13 14.18
CA LYS A 68 9.18 -2.21 15.06
C LYS A 68 8.19 -1.31 15.80
N THR A 69 7.64 -1.81 16.90
CA THR A 69 6.56 -1.16 17.66
C THR A 69 7.05 -0.42 18.91
N SER A 70 8.28 -0.69 19.32
CA SER A 70 8.80 -0.22 20.61
C SER A 70 9.16 1.26 20.61
N VAL A 71 9.22 1.85 21.81
CA VAL A 71 9.68 3.23 21.98
C VAL A 71 11.18 3.36 21.65
N ASP A 72 11.94 2.30 21.83
CA ASP A 72 13.39 2.33 21.59
C ASP A 72 13.70 2.34 20.08
N ASP A 73 12.93 1.61 19.26
CA ASP A 73 13.00 1.70 17.80
C ASP A 73 12.77 3.14 17.32
N VAL A 74 11.77 3.81 17.89
CA VAL A 74 11.44 5.20 17.53
C VAL A 74 12.49 6.18 18.05
N ARG A 75 13.09 5.94 19.21
CA ARG A 75 14.22 6.76 19.72
C ARG A 75 15.44 6.66 18.83
N GLU A 76 15.75 5.48 18.33
CA GLU A 76 16.83 5.28 17.35
C GLU A 76 16.58 6.09 16.06
N LEU A 77 15.34 6.08 15.57
CA LEU A 77 14.92 6.94 14.47
C LEU A 77 15.15 8.43 14.73
N ILE A 78 14.75 8.89 15.91
CA ILE A 78 14.92 10.29 16.32
C ILE A 78 16.40 10.66 16.39
N GLU A 79 17.25 9.79 16.94
CA GLU A 79 18.69 10.01 16.95
C GLU A 79 19.23 10.09 15.50
N PHE A 80 18.82 9.17 14.63
CA PHE A 80 19.23 9.19 13.23
C PHE A 80 18.73 10.45 12.48
N SER A 81 17.61 11.03 12.91
CA SER A 81 17.05 12.25 12.33
C SER A 81 17.91 13.50 12.57
N ARG A 82 18.80 13.48 13.56
CA ARG A 82 19.69 14.61 13.90
C ARG A 82 20.81 14.81 12.88
N TYR A 83 21.15 13.76 12.14
CA TYR A 83 22.17 13.84 11.10
C TYR A 83 21.55 14.37 9.80
N LYS A 84 22.24 15.31 9.16
CA LYS A 84 21.84 15.84 7.86
C LYS A 84 21.84 14.74 6.80
N PRO A 85 21.05 14.89 5.71
CA PRO A 85 21.15 13.99 4.56
C PRO A 85 22.56 13.97 3.99
N THR A 86 22.97 12.82 3.45
CA THR A 86 24.32 12.61 2.91
C THR A 86 24.34 12.86 1.40
N SER A 87 23.36 12.35 0.67
CA SER A 87 23.29 12.39 -0.79
C SER A 87 22.03 13.08 -1.31
N ALA A 88 20.95 13.04 -0.54
CA ALA A 88 19.65 13.56 -0.95
C ALA A 88 19.38 14.97 -0.41
N LYS A 89 18.35 15.64 -0.93
CA LYS A 89 17.91 16.95 -0.43
C LYS A 89 17.22 16.86 0.93
N TYR A 90 16.43 15.81 1.13
CA TYR A 90 15.68 15.57 2.34
C TYR A 90 15.98 14.18 2.90
N LYS A 91 16.09 14.10 4.22
CA LYS A 91 16.02 12.86 4.95
C LYS A 91 14.55 12.51 5.16
N ILE A 92 14.13 11.32 4.72
CA ILE A 92 12.72 10.94 4.71
C ILE A 92 12.53 9.64 5.49
N PHE A 93 11.62 9.67 6.46
CA PHE A 93 11.19 8.49 7.18
C PHE A 93 9.81 8.07 6.69
N ILE A 94 9.72 6.88 6.11
CA ILE A 94 8.47 6.24 5.71
C ILE A 94 8.13 5.23 6.82
N CYS A 95 7.03 5.48 7.55
CA CYS A 95 6.53 4.56 8.58
C CYS A 95 5.23 3.95 8.10
N ASP A 96 5.30 2.68 7.71
CA ASP A 96 4.12 1.92 7.30
C ASP A 96 3.40 1.34 8.52
N GLU A 97 2.08 1.20 8.42
CA GLU A 97 1.17 0.74 9.47
C GLU A 97 1.41 1.44 10.83
N VAL A 98 1.65 2.76 10.77
CA VAL A 98 2.04 3.57 11.93
C VAL A 98 1.09 3.45 13.13
N HIS A 99 -0.17 3.03 12.93
CA HIS A 99 -1.13 2.77 13.98
C HIS A 99 -0.73 1.61 14.94
N MET A 100 0.30 0.84 14.57
CA MET A 100 0.87 -0.23 15.41
C MET A 100 1.88 0.30 16.43
N PHE A 101 2.32 1.55 16.32
CA PHE A 101 3.20 2.16 17.33
C PHE A 101 2.54 2.23 18.69
N SER A 102 3.33 2.00 19.74
CA SER A 102 2.88 2.17 21.11
C SER A 102 2.60 3.64 21.44
N LYS A 103 1.80 3.91 22.47
CA LYS A 103 1.53 5.28 22.92
C LYS A 103 2.81 6.03 23.32
N SER A 104 3.78 5.33 23.88
CA SER A 104 5.08 5.90 24.24
C SER A 104 5.95 6.21 23.02
N ALA A 105 5.85 5.40 21.95
CA ALA A 105 6.51 5.66 20.67
C ALA A 105 5.95 6.93 19.99
N PHE A 106 4.64 7.09 19.97
CA PHE A 106 4.01 8.33 19.49
C PHE A 106 4.42 9.56 20.32
N ALA A 107 4.46 9.43 21.65
CA ALA A 107 4.89 10.52 22.53
C ALA A 107 6.35 10.95 22.25
N ALA A 108 7.22 10.01 21.96
CA ALA A 108 8.61 10.30 21.60
C ALA A 108 8.72 11.07 20.27
N LEU A 109 7.87 10.75 19.29
CA LEU A 109 7.84 11.43 17.98
C LEU A 109 7.33 12.86 18.03
N LEU A 110 6.45 13.20 19.00
CA LEU A 110 5.76 14.49 19.04
C LEU A 110 6.74 15.67 19.00
N LYS A 111 7.80 15.64 19.82
CA LYS A 111 8.79 16.72 19.87
C LYS A 111 9.44 16.97 18.50
N THR A 112 9.81 15.92 17.81
CA THR A 112 10.43 16.02 16.47
C THR A 112 9.44 16.45 15.40
N LEU A 113 8.15 16.12 15.56
CA LEU A 113 7.10 16.57 14.65
C LEU A 113 6.69 18.04 14.89
N GLU A 114 6.88 18.55 16.10
CA GLU A 114 6.61 19.96 16.45
C GLU A 114 7.70 20.88 15.91
N GLU A 115 8.95 20.48 16.08
CA GLU A 115 10.11 21.26 15.67
C GLU A 115 11.06 20.42 14.80
N PRO A 116 10.62 20.01 13.59
CA PRO A 116 11.45 19.17 12.75
C PRO A 116 12.60 19.97 12.13
N PRO A 117 13.80 19.37 12.00
CA PRO A 117 14.84 19.93 11.14
C PRO A 117 14.31 20.21 9.73
N THR A 118 14.76 21.26 9.09
CA THR A 118 14.27 21.70 7.77
C THR A 118 14.41 20.63 6.68
N TYR A 119 15.42 19.78 6.83
CA TYR A 119 15.73 18.67 5.91
C TYR A 119 14.95 17.38 6.21
N LEU A 120 14.25 17.30 7.33
CA LEU A 120 13.54 16.07 7.75
C LEU A 120 12.10 16.08 7.25
N LYS A 121 11.66 14.96 6.71
CA LYS A 121 10.28 14.72 6.29
C LYS A 121 9.80 13.37 6.82
N PHE A 122 8.55 13.34 7.27
CA PHE A 122 7.87 12.11 7.67
C PHE A 122 6.78 11.77 6.67
N ILE A 123 6.65 10.48 6.35
CA ILE A 123 5.54 9.96 5.56
C ILE A 123 4.98 8.75 6.34
N PHE A 124 3.83 8.94 6.93
CA PHE A 124 3.11 7.91 7.65
C PHE A 124 2.09 7.25 6.73
N ALA A 125 1.95 5.93 6.84
CA ALA A 125 0.90 5.16 6.19
C ALA A 125 0.13 4.35 7.23
N SER A 126 -1.19 4.27 7.10
CA SER A 126 -2.02 3.53 8.04
C SER A 126 -3.33 3.05 7.42
N THR A 127 -3.79 1.91 7.90
CA THR A 127 -5.13 1.36 7.60
C THR A 127 -6.17 1.76 8.65
N ASP A 128 -5.76 2.20 9.84
CA ASP A 128 -6.67 2.55 10.94
C ASP A 128 -6.32 3.91 11.57
N VAL A 129 -7.05 4.94 11.16
CA VAL A 129 -6.87 6.30 11.69
C VAL A 129 -7.27 6.43 13.15
N LYS A 130 -8.20 5.59 13.64
CA LYS A 130 -8.75 5.70 15.01
C LYS A 130 -7.71 5.38 16.07
N LYS A 131 -6.70 4.59 15.73
CA LYS A 131 -5.62 4.22 16.64
C LYS A 131 -4.49 5.25 16.70
N ILE A 132 -4.48 6.24 15.80
CA ILE A 132 -3.43 7.26 15.76
C ILE A 132 -3.86 8.45 16.63
N PRO A 133 -3.02 8.93 17.55
CA PRO A 133 -3.33 10.10 18.35
C PRO A 133 -3.63 11.33 17.49
N VAL A 134 -4.67 12.09 17.87
CA VAL A 134 -5.08 13.33 17.17
C VAL A 134 -3.94 14.34 17.14
N THR A 135 -3.07 14.35 18.17
CA THR A 135 -1.88 15.20 18.25
C THR A 135 -0.86 14.93 17.13
N ILE A 136 -0.78 13.70 16.62
CA ILE A 136 0.04 13.35 15.45
C ILE A 136 -0.66 13.80 14.17
N ILE A 137 -1.95 13.42 14.01
CA ILE A 137 -2.73 13.72 12.80
C ILE A 137 -2.77 15.23 12.53
N SER A 138 -2.95 16.05 13.57
CA SER A 138 -3.04 17.51 13.44
C SER A 138 -1.75 18.17 12.92
N ARG A 139 -0.61 17.49 12.98
CA ARG A 139 0.69 17.94 12.47
C ARG A 139 1.04 17.38 11.10
N CYS A 140 0.19 16.52 10.57
CA CYS A 140 0.38 15.88 9.27
C CYS A 140 -0.55 16.47 8.20
N GLN A 141 -0.06 16.57 6.98
CA GLN A 141 -0.93 16.75 5.82
C GLN A 141 -1.56 15.39 5.50
N ARG A 142 -2.88 15.32 5.65
CA ARG A 142 -3.65 14.08 5.47
C ARG A 142 -4.08 13.89 4.03
N TYR A 143 -3.97 12.65 3.56
CA TYR A 143 -4.49 12.18 2.28
C TYR A 143 -5.21 10.85 2.48
N ASP A 144 -6.47 10.80 2.09
CA ASP A 144 -7.28 9.59 2.16
C ASP A 144 -7.30 8.92 0.78
N LEU A 145 -6.83 7.66 0.72
CA LEU A 145 -6.85 6.85 -0.48
C LEU A 145 -8.13 5.99 -0.47
N SER A 146 -8.97 6.23 -1.44
CA SER A 146 -10.18 5.43 -1.65
C SER A 146 -9.84 4.04 -2.21
N ARG A 147 -10.83 3.16 -2.17
CA ARG A 147 -10.81 1.90 -2.94
C ARG A 147 -10.76 2.22 -4.42
N VAL A 148 -10.03 1.41 -5.19
CA VAL A 148 -10.03 1.52 -6.65
C VAL A 148 -11.41 1.09 -7.17
N ASN A 149 -11.93 1.83 -8.14
CA ASN A 149 -13.19 1.49 -8.79
C ASN A 149 -13.09 0.12 -9.50
N SER A 150 -14.17 -0.65 -9.48
CA SER A 150 -14.20 -1.98 -10.08
C SER A 150 -13.90 -1.98 -11.58
N GLU A 151 -14.33 -0.95 -12.32
CA GLU A 151 -14.05 -0.80 -13.75
C GLU A 151 -12.57 -0.52 -14.00
N GLU A 152 -11.98 0.44 -13.27
CA GLU A 152 -10.57 0.76 -13.37
C GLU A 152 -9.67 -0.43 -12.98
N LEU A 153 -10.09 -1.18 -11.95
CA LEU A 153 -9.37 -2.35 -11.51
C LEU A 153 -9.45 -3.49 -12.52
N PHE A 154 -10.62 -3.68 -13.15
CA PHE A 154 -10.80 -4.65 -14.23
C PHE A 154 -9.88 -4.34 -15.42
N ASP A 155 -9.91 -3.10 -15.91
CA ASP A 155 -9.06 -2.67 -17.03
C ASP A 155 -7.57 -2.82 -16.73
N TYR A 156 -7.20 -2.56 -15.47
CA TYR A 156 -5.82 -2.75 -15.02
C TYR A 156 -5.43 -4.23 -15.03
N LEU A 157 -6.28 -5.13 -14.52
CA LEU A 157 -6.00 -6.56 -14.49
C LEU A 157 -5.94 -7.18 -15.90
N VAL A 158 -6.82 -6.73 -16.81
CA VAL A 158 -6.76 -7.14 -18.23
C VAL A 158 -5.41 -6.76 -18.84
N LYS A 159 -4.93 -5.54 -18.63
CA LYS A 159 -3.61 -5.13 -19.11
C LYS A 159 -2.48 -6.00 -18.56
N ILE A 160 -2.51 -6.34 -17.27
CA ILE A 160 -1.48 -7.20 -16.66
C ILE A 160 -1.58 -8.61 -17.24
N LYS A 161 -2.79 -9.18 -17.34
CA LYS A 161 -3.04 -10.49 -17.98
C LYS A 161 -2.42 -10.55 -19.39
N ASP A 162 -2.65 -9.50 -20.20
CA ASP A 162 -2.15 -9.46 -21.57
C ASP A 162 -0.62 -9.31 -21.62
N LEU A 163 -0.01 -8.55 -20.70
CA LEU A 163 1.45 -8.42 -20.59
C LEU A 163 2.13 -9.74 -20.22
N GLU A 164 1.50 -10.51 -19.34
CA GLU A 164 2.00 -11.81 -18.88
C GLU A 164 1.56 -12.97 -19.80
N ASN A 165 0.82 -12.69 -20.90
CA ASN A 165 0.24 -13.67 -21.81
C ASN A 165 -0.68 -14.69 -21.12
N GLY A 166 -1.34 -14.31 -20.03
CA GLY A 166 -2.27 -15.17 -19.29
C GLY A 166 -3.56 -15.43 -20.06
N LYS A 167 -4.05 -16.67 -19.99
CA LYS A 167 -5.31 -17.09 -20.63
C LYS A 167 -6.41 -17.22 -19.58
N ILE A 168 -7.00 -16.09 -19.22
CA ILE A 168 -8.05 -15.98 -18.21
C ILE A 168 -9.25 -15.28 -18.83
N SER A 169 -10.44 -15.86 -18.68
CA SER A 169 -11.68 -15.28 -19.20
C SER A 169 -12.05 -13.98 -18.46
N ASP A 170 -12.72 -13.07 -19.14
CA ASP A 170 -13.16 -11.80 -18.56
C ASP A 170 -14.08 -12.00 -17.35
N ASP A 171 -14.90 -13.05 -17.33
CA ASP A 171 -15.76 -13.36 -16.19
C ASP A 171 -14.97 -13.85 -14.96
N ALA A 172 -13.88 -14.56 -15.18
CA ALA A 172 -12.95 -14.92 -14.09
C ALA A 172 -12.24 -13.66 -13.55
N ILE A 173 -11.85 -12.71 -14.41
CA ILE A 173 -11.28 -11.43 -13.98
C ILE A 173 -12.30 -10.61 -13.19
N LYS A 174 -13.58 -10.55 -13.62
CA LYS A 174 -14.65 -9.89 -12.85
C LYS A 174 -14.82 -10.50 -11.45
N LEU A 175 -14.69 -11.83 -11.34
CA LEU A 175 -14.69 -12.50 -10.03
C LEU A 175 -13.52 -12.06 -9.17
N ILE A 176 -12.30 -11.97 -9.72
CA ILE A 176 -11.12 -11.46 -9.01
C ILE A 176 -11.35 -10.03 -8.50
N VAL A 177 -11.86 -9.14 -9.36
CA VAL A 177 -12.20 -7.76 -8.99
C VAL A 177 -13.18 -7.71 -7.83
N LYS A 178 -14.21 -8.57 -7.87
CA LYS A 178 -15.22 -8.66 -6.80
C LYS A 178 -14.60 -9.13 -5.48
N LEU A 179 -13.76 -10.15 -5.52
CA LEU A 179 -13.11 -10.72 -4.32
C LEU A 179 -12.07 -9.79 -3.70
N SER A 180 -11.39 -8.99 -4.51
CA SER A 180 -10.36 -8.06 -4.06
C SER A 180 -10.90 -6.78 -3.38
N GLU A 181 -12.20 -6.50 -3.50
CA GLU A 181 -12.88 -5.35 -2.88
C GLU A 181 -12.17 -3.99 -3.10
N GLY A 182 -11.54 -3.79 -4.26
CA GLY A 182 -10.82 -2.57 -4.61
C GLY A 182 -9.39 -2.48 -4.07
N SER A 183 -8.84 -3.60 -3.56
CA SER A 183 -7.42 -3.74 -3.19
C SER A 183 -6.60 -4.18 -4.40
N VAL A 184 -5.67 -3.34 -4.86
CA VAL A 184 -4.79 -3.68 -5.98
C VAL A 184 -3.86 -4.84 -5.64
N ARG A 185 -3.33 -4.88 -4.41
CA ARG A 185 -2.45 -5.98 -3.96
C ARG A 185 -3.17 -7.32 -4.00
N ASP A 186 -4.38 -7.38 -3.44
CA ASP A 186 -5.13 -8.63 -3.36
C ASP A 186 -5.60 -9.08 -4.75
N SER A 187 -5.98 -8.13 -5.64
CA SER A 187 -6.35 -8.45 -7.00
C SER A 187 -5.19 -9.03 -7.81
N LEU A 188 -3.98 -8.46 -7.68
CA LEU A 188 -2.79 -9.00 -8.33
C LEU A 188 -2.41 -10.38 -7.78
N SER A 189 -2.51 -10.59 -6.47
CA SER A 189 -2.24 -11.90 -5.86
C SER A 189 -3.24 -12.98 -6.32
N LEU A 190 -4.51 -12.61 -6.49
CA LEU A 190 -5.52 -13.51 -7.04
C LEU A 190 -5.29 -13.79 -8.53
N LEU A 191 -4.89 -12.76 -9.30
CA LEU A 191 -4.56 -12.92 -10.72
C LEU A 191 -3.35 -13.83 -10.91
N ASP A 192 -2.29 -13.63 -10.14
CA ASP A 192 -1.09 -14.48 -10.15
C ASP A 192 -1.43 -15.93 -9.83
N ARG A 193 -2.23 -16.14 -8.78
CA ARG A 193 -2.72 -17.48 -8.43
C ARG A 193 -3.57 -18.11 -9.55
N ALA A 194 -4.37 -17.32 -10.27
CA ALA A 194 -5.15 -17.80 -11.40
C ALA A 194 -4.23 -18.22 -12.56
N MET A 195 -3.17 -17.43 -12.84
CA MET A 195 -2.20 -17.74 -13.89
C MET A 195 -1.37 -18.99 -13.57
N LEU A 196 -1.02 -19.22 -12.29
CA LEU A 196 -0.28 -20.42 -11.88
C LEU A 196 -1.05 -21.73 -12.06
N VAL A 197 -2.38 -21.67 -12.05
CA VAL A 197 -3.24 -22.86 -12.23
C VAL A 197 -3.58 -23.11 -13.70
N GLU A 198 -3.25 -22.18 -14.59
CA GLU A 198 -3.35 -22.32 -16.04
C GLU A 198 -2.38 -23.42 -16.54
N ASN A 199 -2.69 -24.68 -16.22
CA ASN A 199 -1.98 -25.84 -16.76
C ASN A 199 -2.69 -26.33 -18.02
N ASP A 200 -1.93 -26.65 -19.08
CA ASP A 200 -2.36 -27.24 -20.36
C ASP A 200 -2.87 -26.28 -21.46
N GLY A 201 -2.62 -24.97 -21.37
CA GLY A 201 -2.93 -24.05 -22.45
C GLY A 201 -4.42 -23.77 -22.68
N LYS A 202 -5.28 -24.19 -21.74
CA LYS A 202 -6.72 -23.86 -21.74
C LYS A 202 -6.98 -22.56 -20.99
N GLU A 203 -7.91 -21.77 -21.50
CA GLU A 203 -8.37 -20.55 -20.83
C GLU A 203 -9.03 -20.89 -19.48
N LEU A 204 -8.66 -20.17 -18.43
CA LEU A 204 -9.28 -20.29 -17.11
C LEU A 204 -10.69 -19.69 -17.15
N ASP A 205 -11.69 -20.55 -17.04
CA ASP A 205 -13.08 -20.16 -17.01
C ASP A 205 -13.56 -19.77 -15.60
N LEU A 206 -14.77 -19.19 -15.52
CA LEU A 206 -15.38 -18.74 -14.27
C LEU A 206 -15.56 -19.88 -13.27
N GLN A 207 -15.98 -21.08 -13.71
CA GLN A 207 -16.25 -22.21 -12.82
C GLN A 207 -14.98 -22.72 -12.16
N THR A 208 -13.90 -22.79 -12.90
CA THR A 208 -12.59 -23.17 -12.39
C THR A 208 -12.05 -22.08 -11.43
N ALA A 209 -12.22 -20.81 -11.78
CA ALA A 209 -11.84 -19.69 -10.90
C ALA A 209 -12.62 -19.71 -9.58
N GLN A 210 -13.92 -19.98 -9.59
CA GLN A 210 -14.73 -20.13 -8.38
C GLN A 210 -14.20 -21.26 -7.46
N LYS A 211 -13.82 -22.40 -8.03
CA LYS A 211 -13.24 -23.51 -7.27
C LYS A 211 -11.89 -23.15 -6.66
N ILE A 212 -11.00 -22.49 -7.44
CA ILE A 212 -9.66 -22.10 -6.99
C ILE A 212 -9.72 -21.11 -5.82
N PHE A 213 -10.66 -20.14 -5.90
CA PHE A 213 -10.80 -19.09 -4.89
C PHE A 213 -11.73 -19.50 -3.73
N GLY A 214 -12.36 -20.67 -3.80
CA GLY A 214 -13.34 -21.12 -2.80
C GLY A 214 -14.58 -20.22 -2.75
N TYR A 215 -14.95 -19.64 -3.90
CA TYR A 215 -16.11 -18.77 -4.00
C TYR A 215 -17.36 -19.59 -4.28
N PHE A 216 -18.31 -19.54 -3.35
CA PHE A 216 -19.63 -20.13 -3.51
C PHE A 216 -20.66 -19.02 -3.70
N GLU A 217 -21.61 -19.24 -4.62
CA GLU A 217 -22.73 -18.31 -4.78
C GLU A 217 -23.57 -18.28 -3.51
N LYS A 218 -24.01 -17.07 -3.13
CA LYS A 218 -24.83 -16.90 -1.90
C LYS A 218 -26.07 -17.78 -1.90
N ASN A 219 -26.66 -18.03 -3.06
CA ASN A 219 -27.83 -18.87 -3.20
C ASN A 219 -27.57 -20.32 -2.75
N LEU A 220 -26.43 -20.90 -3.12
CA LEU A 220 -26.03 -22.25 -2.68
C LEU A 220 -25.89 -22.34 -1.14
N ILE A 221 -25.37 -21.27 -0.53
CA ILE A 221 -25.24 -21.22 0.94
C ILE A 221 -26.63 -21.11 1.60
N ILE A 222 -27.51 -20.29 1.04
CA ILE A 222 -28.89 -20.10 1.53
C ILE A 222 -29.67 -21.41 1.38
N ASP A 223 -29.57 -22.06 0.24
CA ASP A 223 -30.22 -23.35 -0.02
C ASP A 223 -29.69 -24.43 0.94
N LEU A 224 -28.38 -24.49 1.18
CA LEU A 224 -27.79 -25.42 2.16
C LEU A 224 -28.32 -25.17 3.58
N ILE A 225 -28.36 -23.89 3.99
CA ILE A 225 -28.92 -23.51 5.30
C ILE A 225 -30.41 -23.87 5.37
N GLY A 226 -31.17 -23.62 4.29
CA GLY A 226 -32.58 -24.01 4.20
C GLY A 226 -32.75 -25.50 4.38
N GLN A 227 -31.97 -26.35 3.70
CA GLN A 227 -32.01 -27.79 3.83
C GLN A 227 -31.65 -28.30 5.24
N ILE A 228 -30.65 -27.64 5.88
CA ILE A 228 -30.29 -27.96 7.28
C ILE A 228 -31.42 -27.61 8.23
N ILE A 229 -32.10 -26.47 8.06
CA ILE A 229 -33.22 -26.05 8.92
C ILE A 229 -34.44 -26.93 8.71
N GLU A 230 -34.71 -27.32 7.47
CA GLU A 230 -35.82 -28.21 7.11
C GLU A 230 -35.57 -29.69 7.51
N GLY A 231 -34.36 -30.02 7.96
CA GLY A 231 -34.02 -31.38 8.39
C GLY A 231 -34.05 -32.40 7.26
N SER A 232 -33.93 -31.95 6.00
CA SER A 232 -33.87 -32.87 4.84
C SER A 232 -32.49 -33.49 4.74
N GLU A 233 -32.33 -34.69 5.34
CA GLU A 233 -31.22 -35.58 5.05
C GLU A 233 -31.42 -36.18 3.64
N ASN A 234 -30.95 -35.44 2.62
CA ASN A 234 -30.80 -36.03 1.29
C ASN A 234 -29.33 -36.10 0.93
N ASN A 235 -28.88 -37.33 0.75
CA ASN A 235 -27.62 -37.92 0.31
C ASN A 235 -26.72 -37.07 -0.59
#